data_26d3cbef61d405d471719c9c9bec2e8b
#
_entry.id   26d3cbef61d405d471719c9c9bec2e8b
#
_cell.length_a   1.000
_cell.length_b   1.000
_cell.length_c   1.000
_cell.angle_alpha   90.00
_cell.angle_beta   90.00
_cell.angle_gamma   90.00
#
_symmetry.space_group_name_H-M   'P 1'
#
loop_
_entity.id
_entity.type
_entity.pdbx_description
1 polymer ?
#
loop_
_entity_poly.entity_id
_entity_poly.type
_entity_poly.pdbx_seq_one_letter_code
_entity_poly.pdbx_strand_id
1 'polypeptide(L)'
;MASNSYMKVVLSFFIFSFVISLSFAQSSNFTLPLKSVNLGNWLVTEGWMKPSRFDGIPNKDLLDGTKVQLMSTKLQKYLCAENGGGTIVVANRSSASAWETFRLWRINETFFNFRVNNKQFFGRFSQGQGNRIVAASTTAGYAQTFEIVRNSDDPNRVRLKASNGLFIQAVSDTSLTADYGGSSWDDSDPSVFKLQIVGTLQGEYQITNGYGPDKAPQIMRDHWNSYITDDDFKFLSSNGVNAVRVPVGWWIAKDPSPPKPFVGGSSQALDNAFIWAQKYGMKVIIDLHAAQGSQNGNDHSGARDGFQEWGDSYIPDTVSVIDYLAARYAKSSSLVAIALLNEPLAPGVTLDSLKNYYQQGYSAVRKYTQNAYVIFSNRLGPADSKELLSFASSLSRTVIDVHYYNLFSDSFKNLNVQQNIDYINNQRASALSAVATSNGPLSYVGEWTCEWNVNGASKEDYQRFGKAQLDVYGRATFGWGYWAYKCAQNHWSLKWMIENGYITLV
;
A
#
# COMPACT_ATOMS: atom_id res chain seq x y z
N MET A 1 30.78 -67.53 66.74
CA MET A 1 31.74 -66.81 65.87
C MET A 1 30.98 -65.67 65.17
N ALA A 2 31.22 -64.47 65.64
CA ALA A 2 30.49 -63.30 65.24
C ALA A 2 31.17 -62.63 64.01
N SER A 3 30.40 -62.24 63.05
CA SER A 3 30.86 -61.36 61.96
C SER A 3 29.96 -60.11 61.92
N ASN A 4 30.54 -59.00 62.34
CA ASN A 4 29.92 -57.66 62.26
C ASN A 4 29.97 -57.16 60.81
N SER A 5 28.82 -56.77 60.28
CA SER A 5 28.72 -56.01 59.00
C SER A 5 28.24 -54.61 59.35
N TYR A 6 29.12 -53.63 59.12
CA TYR A 6 28.80 -52.19 59.24
C TYR A 6 28.04 -51.70 58.04
N MET A 7 26.83 -51.27 58.29
CA MET A 7 25.99 -50.57 57.26
C MET A 7 26.35 -49.09 57.26
N LYS A 8 27.01 -48.65 56.19
CA LYS A 8 27.25 -47.22 55.91
C LYS A 8 26.00 -46.60 55.33
N VAL A 9 25.38 -45.70 56.10
CA VAL A 9 24.30 -44.83 55.62
C VAL A 9 24.98 -43.66 54.91
N VAL A 10 24.79 -43.55 53.55
CA VAL A 10 25.16 -42.40 52.77
C VAL A 10 23.99 -41.44 52.74
N LEU A 11 24.13 -40.33 53.42
CA LEU A 11 23.14 -39.23 53.43
C LEU A 11 23.40 -38.36 52.22
N SER A 12 22.60 -38.48 51.16
CA SER A 12 22.67 -37.61 49.98
C SER A 12 21.88 -36.34 50.28
N PHE A 13 22.55 -35.24 50.49
CA PHE A 13 21.96 -33.89 50.47
C PHE A 13 21.64 -33.46 49.04
N PHE A 14 20.37 -33.46 48.67
CA PHE A 14 19.89 -32.77 47.50
C PHE A 14 19.77 -31.27 47.82
N ILE A 15 20.70 -30.48 47.36
CA ILE A 15 20.59 -29.01 47.32
C ILE A 15 19.71 -28.66 46.14
N PHE A 16 18.44 -28.34 46.40
CA PHE A 16 17.56 -27.68 45.41
C PHE A 16 17.97 -26.21 45.30
N SER A 17 18.76 -25.89 44.30
CA SER A 17 18.99 -24.49 43.93
C SER A 17 17.74 -23.94 43.25
N PHE A 18 16.93 -23.21 43.99
CA PHE A 18 15.86 -22.38 43.42
C PHE A 18 16.52 -21.20 42.71
N VAL A 19 16.71 -21.29 41.37
CA VAL A 19 17.02 -20.13 40.54
C VAL A 19 15.74 -19.32 40.41
N ILE A 20 15.57 -18.33 41.28
CA ILE A 20 14.56 -17.28 41.08
C ILE A 20 15.04 -16.43 39.91
N SER A 21 14.56 -16.74 38.71
CA SER A 21 14.64 -15.84 37.58
C SER A 21 13.78 -14.62 37.88
N LEU A 22 14.37 -13.60 38.49
CA LEU A 22 13.81 -12.27 38.54
C LEU A 22 13.81 -11.75 37.09
N SER A 23 12.70 -12.02 36.39
CA SER A 23 12.36 -11.28 35.19
C SER A 23 12.13 -9.83 35.59
N PHE A 24 13.16 -9.02 35.55
CA PHE A 24 12.97 -7.58 35.51
C PHE A 24 12.20 -7.28 34.22
N ALA A 25 10.89 -7.21 34.33
CA ALA A 25 10.08 -6.50 33.36
C ALA A 25 10.54 -5.05 33.44
N GLN A 26 11.53 -4.71 32.63
CA GLN A 26 11.91 -3.34 32.40
C GLN A 26 10.70 -2.68 31.73
N SER A 27 9.83 -2.07 32.52
CA SER A 27 8.80 -1.18 32.02
C SER A 27 9.57 -0.05 31.32
N SER A 28 9.78 -0.19 30.01
CA SER A 28 10.26 0.92 29.22
C SER A 28 9.18 1.99 29.30
N ASN A 29 9.32 2.93 30.24
CA ASN A 29 8.50 4.10 30.31
C ASN A 29 8.74 4.94 29.07
N PHE A 30 8.03 4.61 27.97
CA PHE A 30 7.96 5.53 26.85
C PHE A 30 6.97 6.62 27.19
N THR A 31 7.31 7.84 26.81
CA THR A 31 6.44 8.99 26.99
C THR A 31 5.68 9.29 25.71
N LEU A 32 4.38 9.54 25.84
CA LEU A 32 3.57 10.15 24.81
C LEU A 32 3.71 11.68 24.89
N PRO A 33 3.57 12.40 23.78
CA PRO A 33 3.31 11.90 22.43
C PRO A 33 4.56 11.34 21.73
N LEU A 34 4.35 10.39 20.81
CA LEU A 34 5.41 9.81 19.99
C LEU A 34 5.86 10.78 18.89
N LYS A 35 7.18 10.84 18.67
CA LYS A 35 7.78 11.42 17.47
C LYS A 35 8.17 10.27 16.55
N SER A 36 7.33 9.95 15.56
CA SER A 36 7.55 8.78 14.72
C SER A 36 7.83 9.12 13.27
N VAL A 37 8.33 8.13 12.53
CA VAL A 37 8.51 8.19 11.09
C VAL A 37 7.98 6.92 10.44
N ASN A 38 7.41 7.07 9.26
CA ASN A 38 6.94 5.95 8.44
C ASN A 38 8.10 5.33 7.66
N LEU A 39 8.26 4.01 7.75
CA LEU A 39 9.20 3.26 6.93
C LEU A 39 8.52 2.82 5.62
N GLY A 40 7.93 3.79 4.91
CA GLY A 40 7.26 3.60 3.62
C GLY A 40 8.19 3.02 2.56
N ASN A 41 7.63 2.36 1.55
CA ASN A 41 8.34 1.68 0.46
C ASN A 41 9.32 0.57 0.91
N TRP A 42 9.32 0.15 2.16
CA TRP A 42 10.19 -0.92 2.64
C TRP A 42 9.54 -2.30 2.48
N LEU A 43 8.44 -2.58 3.21
CA LEU A 43 7.74 -3.88 3.17
C LEU A 43 6.46 -3.84 2.33
N VAL A 44 6.06 -2.66 1.91
CA VAL A 44 5.04 -2.41 0.88
C VAL A 44 5.64 -1.44 -0.12
N THR A 45 5.72 -1.85 -1.37
CA THR A 45 6.34 -1.06 -2.45
C THR A 45 5.46 0.09 -2.88
N GLU A 46 6.10 1.26 -3.01
CA GLU A 46 5.57 2.46 -3.65
C GLU A 46 6.60 2.99 -4.64
N GLY A 47 6.39 2.72 -5.93
CA GLY A 47 7.40 2.97 -6.97
C GLY A 47 7.81 4.42 -7.09
N TRP A 48 6.90 5.37 -6.83
CA TRP A 48 7.21 6.80 -6.84
C TRP A 48 8.29 7.20 -5.82
N MET A 49 8.41 6.44 -4.71
CA MET A 49 9.45 6.67 -3.69
C MET A 49 10.83 6.17 -4.10
N LYS A 50 10.90 5.19 -5.00
CA LYS A 50 12.16 4.65 -5.56
C LYS A 50 11.93 4.05 -6.95
N PRO A 51 11.71 4.89 -7.99
CA PRO A 51 11.32 4.45 -9.34
C PRO A 51 12.31 3.50 -10.00
N SER A 52 13.61 3.63 -9.68
CA SER A 52 14.67 2.77 -10.24
C SER A 52 14.51 1.27 -9.95
N ARG A 53 13.68 0.89 -8.97
CA ARG A 53 13.39 -0.53 -8.71
C ARG A 53 12.66 -1.22 -9.86
N PHE A 54 12.01 -0.46 -10.73
CA PHE A 54 11.26 -0.98 -11.87
C PHE A 54 12.08 -1.04 -13.17
N ASP A 55 13.30 -0.49 -13.20
CA ASP A 55 14.11 -0.33 -14.42
C ASP A 55 14.50 -1.66 -15.08
N GLY A 56 14.60 -2.74 -14.31
CA GLY A 56 14.92 -4.07 -14.83
C GLY A 56 13.72 -4.86 -15.36
N ILE A 57 12.50 -4.29 -15.37
CA ILE A 57 11.30 -4.97 -15.84
C ILE A 57 11.12 -4.70 -17.35
N PRO A 58 11.07 -5.74 -18.20
CA PRO A 58 10.77 -5.56 -19.62
C PRO A 58 9.36 -4.97 -19.83
N ASN A 59 9.20 -4.03 -20.77
CA ASN A 59 7.94 -3.30 -20.97
C ASN A 59 7.33 -2.78 -19.67
N LYS A 60 8.16 -2.09 -18.85
CA LYS A 60 7.77 -1.56 -17.53
C LYS A 60 6.67 -0.50 -17.57
N ASP A 61 6.34 0.00 -18.75
CA ASP A 61 5.21 0.90 -18.99
C ASP A 61 3.86 0.14 -19.12
N LEU A 62 3.88 -1.20 -19.28
CA LEU A 62 2.72 -2.06 -19.37
C LEU A 62 2.69 -3.07 -18.19
N LEU A 63 2.55 -2.56 -16.99
CA LEU A 63 2.39 -3.37 -15.77
C LEU A 63 0.91 -3.64 -15.48
N ASP A 64 0.64 -4.53 -14.51
CA ASP A 64 -0.73 -4.68 -13.99
C ASP A 64 -1.29 -3.33 -13.56
N GLY A 65 -2.55 -3.09 -13.87
CA GLY A 65 -3.23 -1.85 -13.52
C GLY A 65 -2.92 -0.63 -14.41
N THR A 66 -1.96 -0.75 -15.34
CA THR A 66 -1.77 0.30 -16.36
C THR A 66 -3.09 0.55 -17.09
N LYS A 67 -3.54 1.79 -17.07
CA LYS A 67 -4.75 2.25 -17.74
C LYS A 67 -4.40 2.68 -19.16
N VAL A 68 -4.98 1.99 -20.14
CA VAL A 68 -4.72 2.24 -21.55
C VAL A 68 -6.00 2.60 -22.28
N GLN A 69 -5.86 3.47 -23.29
CA GLN A 69 -6.87 3.80 -24.28
C GLN A 69 -6.33 3.41 -25.66
N LEU A 70 -7.18 2.85 -26.50
CA LEU A 70 -6.79 2.37 -27.82
C LEU A 70 -7.64 3.08 -28.88
N MET A 71 -7.00 3.78 -29.79
CA MET A 71 -7.67 4.47 -30.90
C MET A 71 -7.34 3.77 -32.22
N SER A 72 -8.34 3.33 -32.95
CA SER A 72 -8.17 2.82 -34.33
C SER A 72 -7.57 3.91 -35.22
N THR A 73 -6.44 3.62 -35.87
CA THR A 73 -5.82 4.57 -36.78
C THR A 73 -6.67 4.78 -38.03
N LYS A 74 -7.35 3.72 -38.51
CA LYS A 74 -8.23 3.78 -39.67
C LYS A 74 -9.49 4.61 -39.43
N LEU A 75 -10.17 4.41 -38.32
CA LEU A 75 -11.47 5.03 -38.01
C LEU A 75 -11.31 6.35 -37.25
N GLN A 76 -10.14 6.65 -36.69
CA GLN A 76 -9.88 7.79 -35.80
C GLN A 76 -10.89 7.82 -34.63
N LYS A 77 -11.19 6.62 -34.08
CA LYS A 77 -12.14 6.40 -32.98
C LYS A 77 -11.55 5.51 -31.93
N TYR A 78 -11.90 5.78 -30.66
CA TYR A 78 -11.50 4.96 -29.52
C TYR A 78 -12.32 3.68 -29.42
N LEU A 79 -11.68 2.62 -29.00
CA LEU A 79 -12.34 1.39 -28.58
C LEU A 79 -13.14 1.65 -27.31
N CYS A 80 -14.38 1.17 -27.28
CA CYS A 80 -15.33 1.34 -26.20
C CYS A 80 -15.95 -0.01 -25.82
N ALA A 81 -15.87 -0.38 -24.54
CA ALA A 81 -16.69 -1.44 -23.99
C ALA A 81 -18.07 -0.85 -23.71
N GLU A 82 -19.06 -1.14 -24.56
CA GLU A 82 -20.41 -0.58 -24.43
C GLU A 82 -21.00 -0.84 -23.05
N ASN A 83 -21.67 0.16 -22.47
CA ASN A 83 -22.20 0.14 -21.10
C ASN A 83 -21.14 -0.09 -20.00
N GLY A 84 -19.87 0.15 -20.31
CA GLY A 84 -18.76 -0.14 -19.40
C GLY A 84 -18.40 -1.63 -19.30
N GLY A 85 -19.04 -2.50 -20.10
CA GLY A 85 -18.92 -3.95 -20.15
C GLY A 85 -20.26 -4.66 -20.14
N GLY A 86 -20.23 -6.00 -20.20
CA GLY A 86 -21.40 -6.88 -20.29
C GLY A 86 -21.88 -7.15 -21.72
N THR A 87 -21.27 -6.52 -22.73
CA THR A 87 -21.70 -6.59 -24.12
C THR A 87 -20.52 -6.41 -25.09
N ILE A 88 -20.80 -5.95 -26.31
CA ILE A 88 -19.82 -5.81 -27.40
C ILE A 88 -18.78 -4.71 -27.12
N VAL A 89 -17.64 -4.84 -27.80
CA VAL A 89 -16.64 -3.77 -27.92
C VAL A 89 -16.68 -3.18 -29.34
N VAL A 90 -16.71 -1.87 -29.43
CA VAL A 90 -16.85 -1.10 -30.67
C VAL A 90 -15.75 -0.05 -30.81
N ALA A 91 -15.61 0.57 -32.00
CA ALA A 91 -14.66 1.66 -32.22
C ALA A 91 -15.40 2.90 -32.74
N ASN A 92 -16.21 3.54 -31.89
CA ASN A 92 -17.15 4.58 -32.31
C ASN A 92 -17.06 5.90 -31.52
N ARG A 93 -16.18 6.01 -30.53
CA ARG A 93 -16.05 7.21 -29.69
C ARG A 93 -14.99 8.18 -30.23
N SER A 94 -15.34 9.46 -30.32
CA SER A 94 -14.39 10.53 -30.71
C SER A 94 -13.55 11.04 -29.52
N SER A 95 -13.97 10.76 -28.30
CA SER A 95 -13.24 11.06 -27.06
C SER A 95 -13.30 9.86 -26.12
N ALA A 96 -12.28 9.70 -25.29
CA ALA A 96 -12.19 8.61 -24.36
C ALA A 96 -12.57 9.05 -22.93
N SER A 97 -13.26 8.16 -22.22
CA SER A 97 -13.63 8.30 -20.82
C SER A 97 -13.50 6.94 -20.09
N ALA A 98 -14.33 6.64 -19.11
CA ALA A 98 -14.25 5.40 -18.31
C ALA A 98 -14.50 4.12 -19.15
N TRP A 99 -15.40 4.16 -20.15
CA TRP A 99 -15.72 2.98 -20.96
C TRP A 99 -14.70 2.68 -22.05
N GLU A 100 -13.89 3.67 -22.42
CA GLU A 100 -12.78 3.58 -23.37
C GLU A 100 -11.44 3.30 -22.68
N THR A 101 -11.44 3.21 -21.34
CA THR A 101 -10.23 2.98 -20.54
C THR A 101 -10.20 1.54 -20.04
N PHE A 102 -9.18 0.81 -20.46
CA PHE A 102 -8.94 -0.59 -20.09
C PHE A 102 -7.80 -0.66 -19.07
N ARG A 103 -7.89 -1.61 -18.13
CA ARG A 103 -6.84 -1.89 -17.15
C ARG A 103 -6.16 -3.18 -17.50
N LEU A 104 -4.84 -3.14 -17.65
CA LEU A 104 -4.07 -4.31 -18.02
C LEU A 104 -3.93 -5.27 -16.83
N TRP A 105 -4.09 -6.55 -17.12
CA TRP A 105 -3.59 -7.64 -16.30
C TRP A 105 -2.46 -8.32 -17.06
N ARG A 106 -1.23 -8.11 -16.58
CA ARG A 106 -0.02 -8.63 -17.19
C ARG A 106 0.14 -10.11 -16.89
N ILE A 107 0.26 -10.93 -17.95
CA ILE A 107 0.60 -12.36 -17.84
C ILE A 107 2.12 -12.50 -17.94
N ASN A 108 2.73 -11.83 -18.92
CA ASN A 108 4.18 -11.69 -19.07
C ASN A 108 4.48 -10.39 -19.84
N GLU A 109 5.68 -10.26 -20.40
CA GLU A 109 6.12 -9.02 -21.07
C GLU A 109 5.31 -8.62 -22.31
N THR A 110 4.60 -9.58 -22.97
CA THR A 110 3.85 -9.35 -24.22
C THR A 110 2.38 -9.73 -24.15
N PHE A 111 1.99 -10.64 -23.23
CA PHE A 111 0.61 -11.12 -23.09
C PHE A 111 -0.13 -10.49 -21.94
N PHE A 112 -1.37 -10.04 -22.23
CA PHE A 112 -2.22 -9.30 -21.30
C PHE A 112 -3.68 -9.70 -21.40
N ASN A 113 -4.40 -9.49 -20.29
CA ASN A 113 -5.85 -9.41 -20.30
C ASN A 113 -6.23 -7.93 -20.12
N PHE A 114 -7.39 -7.55 -20.65
CA PHE A 114 -7.92 -6.18 -20.56
C PHE A 114 -9.16 -6.18 -19.71
N ARG A 115 -9.10 -5.55 -18.55
CA ARG A 115 -10.24 -5.44 -17.63
C ARG A 115 -10.97 -4.13 -17.88
N VAL A 116 -12.28 -4.21 -18.06
CA VAL A 116 -13.14 -3.06 -18.41
C VAL A 116 -13.77 -2.44 -17.16
N ASN A 117 -14.51 -1.33 -17.34
CA ASN A 117 -15.02 -0.51 -16.25
C ASN A 117 -15.91 -1.28 -15.24
N ASN A 118 -16.75 -2.20 -15.69
CA ASN A 118 -17.58 -3.06 -14.84
C ASN A 118 -16.84 -4.27 -14.25
N LYS A 119 -15.50 -4.29 -14.35
CA LYS A 119 -14.59 -5.34 -13.87
C LYS A 119 -14.61 -6.65 -14.66
N GLN A 120 -15.38 -6.76 -15.73
CA GLN A 120 -15.32 -7.89 -16.66
C GLN A 120 -14.12 -7.77 -17.60
N PHE A 121 -13.86 -8.83 -18.37
CA PHE A 121 -12.75 -8.92 -19.28
C PHE A 121 -13.19 -8.86 -20.74
N PHE A 122 -12.45 -8.11 -21.51
CA PHE A 122 -12.45 -8.04 -22.94
C PHE A 122 -11.95 -9.38 -23.50
N GLY A 123 -12.67 -9.95 -24.51
CA GLY A 123 -12.30 -11.26 -25.01
C GLY A 123 -13.00 -11.62 -26.32
N ARG A 124 -12.50 -12.65 -26.96
CA ARG A 124 -13.10 -13.23 -28.15
C ARG A 124 -14.35 -14.05 -27.77
N PHE A 125 -15.46 -13.76 -28.39
CA PHE A 125 -16.68 -14.54 -28.22
C PHE A 125 -16.53 -15.90 -28.90
N SER A 126 -16.72 -16.99 -28.15
CA SER A 126 -16.42 -18.35 -28.59
C SER A 126 -17.64 -19.16 -29.07
N GLN A 127 -18.86 -18.60 -28.98
CA GLN A 127 -20.10 -19.29 -29.40
C GLN A 127 -20.70 -18.61 -30.64
N GLY A 128 -21.03 -19.41 -31.66
CA GLY A 128 -21.71 -19.00 -32.87
C GLY A 128 -20.84 -18.26 -33.89
N GLN A 129 -20.94 -16.98 -34.06
CA GLN A 129 -20.14 -16.15 -34.98
C GLN A 129 -18.78 -15.77 -34.39
N GLY A 130 -17.95 -16.70 -34.13
CA GLY A 130 -16.79 -16.93 -33.30
C GLY A 130 -15.63 -15.92 -33.21
N ASN A 131 -15.68 -14.75 -33.85
CA ASN A 131 -14.52 -13.84 -33.86
C ASN A 131 -14.83 -12.42 -33.34
N ARG A 132 -16.08 -12.18 -32.92
CA ARG A 132 -16.46 -10.87 -32.37
C ARG A 132 -15.82 -10.65 -30.98
N ILE A 133 -15.42 -9.42 -30.72
CA ILE A 133 -14.89 -9.03 -29.42
C ILE A 133 -16.02 -8.54 -28.52
N VAL A 134 -16.09 -9.11 -27.30
CA VAL A 134 -17.03 -8.73 -26.24
C VAL A 134 -16.30 -8.52 -24.92
N ALA A 135 -16.92 -7.77 -24.00
CA ALA A 135 -16.39 -7.51 -22.67
C ALA A 135 -17.35 -8.05 -21.60
N ALA A 136 -17.58 -9.39 -21.61
CA ALA A 136 -18.64 -10.02 -20.81
C ALA A 136 -18.15 -11.15 -19.88
N SER A 137 -16.86 -11.51 -19.91
CA SER A 137 -16.34 -12.57 -19.05
C SER A 137 -16.00 -12.02 -17.65
N THR A 138 -16.41 -12.73 -16.61
CA THR A 138 -16.03 -12.44 -15.22
C THR A 138 -14.65 -12.99 -14.84
N THR A 139 -14.07 -13.84 -15.68
CA THR A 139 -12.77 -14.46 -15.47
C THR A 139 -11.86 -14.27 -16.69
N ALA A 140 -10.57 -14.07 -16.43
CA ALA A 140 -9.56 -14.01 -17.47
C ALA A 140 -9.10 -15.43 -17.85
N GLY A 141 -9.27 -15.79 -19.12
CA GLY A 141 -8.91 -17.10 -19.65
C GLY A 141 -8.24 -16.99 -21.02
N TYR A 142 -8.14 -18.11 -21.74
CA TYR A 142 -7.50 -18.18 -23.05
C TYR A 142 -8.13 -17.22 -24.08
N ALA A 143 -9.46 -17.12 -24.11
CA ALA A 143 -10.19 -16.22 -25.03
C ALA A 143 -10.06 -14.74 -24.67
N GLN A 144 -9.65 -14.40 -23.44
CA GLN A 144 -9.45 -13.06 -22.94
C GLN A 144 -7.97 -12.61 -23.00
N THR A 145 -7.09 -13.50 -23.49
CA THR A 145 -5.64 -13.23 -23.56
C THR A 145 -5.27 -12.70 -24.94
N PHE A 146 -4.53 -11.60 -24.95
CA PHE A 146 -4.05 -10.93 -26.17
C PHE A 146 -2.56 -10.65 -26.05
N GLU A 147 -1.84 -10.83 -27.15
CA GLU A 147 -0.48 -10.34 -27.31
C GLU A 147 -0.53 -8.89 -27.82
N ILE A 148 0.12 -7.98 -27.09
CA ILE A 148 0.35 -6.62 -27.57
C ILE A 148 1.62 -6.64 -28.41
N VAL A 149 1.46 -6.54 -29.74
CA VAL A 149 2.57 -6.41 -30.68
C VAL A 149 2.81 -4.94 -30.95
N ARG A 150 4.00 -4.45 -30.62
CA ARG A 150 4.42 -3.05 -30.82
C ARG A 150 5.12 -2.88 -32.16
N ASN A 151 4.91 -1.75 -32.77
CA ASN A 151 5.73 -1.32 -33.91
C ASN A 151 7.15 -0.97 -33.43
N SER A 152 8.20 -1.34 -34.19
CA SER A 152 9.60 -1.11 -33.83
C SER A 152 9.97 0.38 -33.80
N ASP A 153 9.35 1.17 -34.66
CA ASP A 153 9.69 2.58 -34.89
C ASP A 153 8.82 3.52 -34.03
N ASP A 154 7.62 3.06 -33.63
CA ASP A 154 6.70 3.75 -32.73
C ASP A 154 6.05 2.75 -31.77
N PRO A 155 6.55 2.60 -30.55
CA PRO A 155 6.03 1.64 -29.58
C PRO A 155 4.59 1.95 -29.11
N ASN A 156 4.05 3.12 -29.41
CA ASN A 156 2.65 3.45 -29.16
C ASN A 156 1.70 3.01 -30.31
N ARG A 157 2.24 2.58 -31.44
CA ARG A 157 1.47 1.88 -32.48
C ARG A 157 1.48 0.40 -32.16
N VAL A 158 0.29 -0.15 -31.92
CA VAL A 158 0.14 -1.54 -31.50
C VAL A 158 -0.86 -2.29 -32.34
N ARG A 159 -0.70 -3.60 -32.36
CA ARG A 159 -1.69 -4.57 -32.85
C ARG A 159 -1.99 -5.55 -31.74
N LEU A 160 -3.24 -5.95 -31.61
CA LEU A 160 -3.67 -6.92 -30.58
C LEU A 160 -3.90 -8.27 -31.25
N LYS A 161 -3.04 -9.24 -30.95
CA LYS A 161 -3.15 -10.60 -31.49
C LYS A 161 -3.91 -11.46 -30.51
N ALA A 162 -5.02 -12.02 -30.94
CA ALA A 162 -5.88 -12.86 -30.13
C ALA A 162 -5.32 -14.30 -30.03
N SER A 163 -5.89 -15.08 -29.12
CA SER A 163 -5.50 -16.47 -28.88
C SER A 163 -5.66 -17.42 -30.08
N ASN A 164 -6.44 -17.04 -31.10
CA ASN A 164 -6.54 -17.79 -32.37
C ASN A 164 -5.40 -17.47 -33.36
N GLY A 165 -4.43 -16.62 -32.97
CA GLY A 165 -3.31 -16.24 -33.81
C GLY A 165 -3.58 -15.09 -34.79
N LEU A 166 -4.81 -14.57 -34.84
CA LEU A 166 -5.22 -13.48 -35.74
C LEU A 166 -5.31 -12.16 -34.98
N PHE A 167 -5.21 -11.04 -35.69
CA PHE A 167 -5.29 -9.72 -35.08
C PHE A 167 -6.73 -9.25 -34.94
N ILE A 168 -6.96 -8.45 -33.90
CA ILE A 168 -8.19 -7.66 -33.80
C ILE A 168 -8.18 -6.60 -34.88
N GLN A 169 -9.34 -6.40 -35.50
CA GLN A 169 -9.56 -5.33 -36.50
C GLN A 169 -10.81 -4.52 -36.21
N ALA A 170 -10.77 -3.26 -36.56
CA ALA A 170 -11.89 -2.31 -36.57
C ALA A 170 -12.22 -1.96 -38.04
N VAL A 171 -13.08 -2.76 -38.68
CA VAL A 171 -13.50 -2.52 -40.08
C VAL A 171 -14.54 -1.40 -40.13
N SER A 172 -15.46 -1.41 -39.16
CA SER A 172 -16.51 -0.43 -38.97
C SER A 172 -16.54 0.05 -37.51
N ASP A 173 -17.33 1.07 -37.24
CA ASP A 173 -17.53 1.62 -35.90
C ASP A 173 -18.46 0.78 -35.01
N THR A 174 -19.09 -0.25 -35.55
CA THR A 174 -20.13 -1.05 -34.87
C THR A 174 -19.63 -2.39 -34.33
N SER A 175 -18.47 -2.87 -34.72
CA SER A 175 -17.93 -4.15 -34.23
C SER A 175 -16.42 -4.28 -34.43
N LEU A 176 -15.79 -4.98 -33.48
CA LEU A 176 -14.43 -5.50 -33.60
C LEU A 176 -14.49 -7.00 -33.76
N THR A 177 -13.58 -7.54 -34.59
CA THR A 177 -13.42 -8.99 -34.81
C THR A 177 -11.96 -9.39 -34.72
N ALA A 178 -11.66 -10.64 -34.31
CA ALA A 178 -10.32 -11.19 -34.23
C ALA A 178 -10.07 -12.19 -35.37
N ASP A 179 -10.05 -11.73 -36.60
CA ASP A 179 -9.97 -12.54 -37.84
C ASP A 179 -9.06 -11.92 -38.92
N TYR A 180 -8.20 -10.96 -38.57
CA TYR A 180 -7.34 -10.28 -39.54
C TYR A 180 -5.94 -10.87 -39.56
N GLY A 181 -5.48 -11.26 -40.77
CA GLY A 181 -4.16 -11.85 -41.01
C GLY A 181 -3.15 -10.91 -41.70
N GLY A 182 -3.50 -9.63 -41.90
CA GLY A 182 -2.61 -8.67 -42.56
C GLY A 182 -1.39 -8.26 -41.69
N SER A 183 -0.41 -7.62 -42.33
CA SER A 183 0.88 -7.30 -41.68
C SER A 183 1.29 -5.81 -41.82
N SER A 184 0.48 -4.97 -42.48
CA SER A 184 0.79 -3.54 -42.63
C SER A 184 0.71 -2.78 -41.28
N TRP A 185 1.50 -1.73 -41.20
CA TRP A 185 1.47 -0.75 -40.12
C TRP A 185 0.92 0.62 -40.56
N ASP A 186 0.33 0.69 -41.77
CA ASP A 186 -0.25 1.93 -42.27
C ASP A 186 -1.49 2.36 -41.52
N ASP A 187 -1.81 3.64 -41.52
CA ASP A 187 -3.01 4.18 -40.85
C ASP A 187 -4.33 3.62 -41.42
N SER A 188 -4.31 3.12 -42.68
CA SER A 188 -5.47 2.46 -43.30
C SER A 188 -5.68 1.02 -42.88
N ASP A 189 -4.68 0.39 -42.25
CA ASP A 189 -4.80 -1.01 -41.76
C ASP A 189 -5.79 -1.08 -40.56
N PRO A 190 -6.83 -1.90 -40.64
CA PRO A 190 -7.87 -1.93 -39.66
C PRO A 190 -7.43 -2.54 -38.30
N SER A 191 -6.25 -3.15 -38.23
CA SER A 191 -5.72 -3.80 -37.03
C SER A 191 -4.72 -2.94 -36.25
N VAL A 192 -4.39 -1.74 -36.76
CA VAL A 192 -3.47 -0.81 -36.10
C VAL A 192 -4.22 0.13 -35.17
N PHE A 193 -3.73 0.20 -33.94
CA PHE A 193 -4.26 1.10 -32.92
C PHE A 193 -3.15 1.98 -32.35
N LYS A 194 -3.48 3.23 -31.98
CA LYS A 194 -2.64 4.05 -31.12
C LYS A 194 -2.98 3.72 -29.67
N LEU A 195 -1.97 3.26 -28.93
CA LEU A 195 -2.06 3.00 -27.49
C LEU A 195 -1.67 4.27 -26.74
N GLN A 196 -2.53 4.74 -25.85
CA GLN A 196 -2.28 5.83 -24.94
C GLN A 196 -2.33 5.33 -23.51
N ILE A 197 -1.26 5.55 -22.74
CA ILE A 197 -1.22 5.27 -21.31
C ILE A 197 -1.75 6.49 -20.57
N VAL A 198 -2.82 6.32 -19.78
CA VAL A 198 -3.48 7.41 -19.05
C VAL A 198 -3.38 7.25 -17.53
N GLY A 199 -2.71 6.22 -17.07
CA GLY A 199 -2.41 5.99 -15.66
C GLY A 199 -1.62 4.71 -15.45
N THR A 200 -0.80 4.69 -14.43
CA THR A 200 0.03 3.54 -14.06
C THR A 200 -0.14 3.23 -12.58
N LEU A 201 0.16 2.00 -12.20
CA LEU A 201 0.37 1.57 -10.83
C LEU A 201 1.78 1.02 -10.68
N GLN A 202 2.44 1.32 -9.56
CA GLN A 202 3.81 0.89 -9.27
C GLN A 202 3.92 0.42 -7.81
N GLY A 203 3.04 -0.50 -7.41
CA GLY A 203 3.02 -1.10 -6.07
C GLY A 203 3.71 -2.47 -6.02
N GLU A 204 3.47 -3.17 -4.89
CA GLU A 204 4.04 -4.50 -4.63
C GLU A 204 3.63 -5.53 -5.68
N TYR A 205 2.34 -5.53 -6.08
CA TYR A 205 1.85 -6.44 -7.10
C TYR A 205 2.58 -6.25 -8.43
N GLN A 206 2.75 -4.98 -8.84
CA GLN A 206 3.34 -4.62 -10.13
C GLN A 206 4.82 -5.00 -10.21
N ILE A 207 5.58 -4.76 -9.16
CA ILE A 207 7.01 -5.09 -9.16
C ILE A 207 7.23 -6.61 -9.13
N THR A 208 6.49 -7.33 -8.28
CA THR A 208 6.68 -8.78 -8.13
C THR A 208 6.21 -9.54 -9.36
N ASN A 209 5.04 -9.17 -9.95
CA ASN A 209 4.57 -9.77 -11.19
C ASN A 209 5.42 -9.35 -12.40
N GLY A 210 5.88 -8.11 -12.43
CA GLY A 210 6.72 -7.57 -13.50
C GLY A 210 8.07 -8.27 -13.64
N TYR A 211 8.76 -8.55 -12.53
CA TYR A 211 9.99 -9.34 -12.51
C TYR A 211 9.74 -10.85 -12.68
N GLY A 212 8.53 -11.30 -12.33
CA GLY A 212 8.15 -12.71 -12.42
C GLY A 212 8.73 -13.58 -11.29
N PRO A 213 8.30 -14.87 -11.23
CA PRO A 213 8.57 -15.73 -10.09
C PRO A 213 10.06 -16.06 -9.88
N ASP A 214 10.87 -15.96 -10.92
CA ASP A 214 12.30 -16.34 -10.87
C ASP A 214 13.17 -15.19 -10.32
N LYS A 215 12.87 -13.95 -10.69
CA LYS A 215 13.68 -12.77 -10.32
C LYS A 215 13.13 -12.00 -9.11
N ALA A 216 11.81 -11.90 -8.98
CA ALA A 216 11.20 -11.11 -7.91
C ALA A 216 11.69 -11.50 -6.51
N PRO A 217 11.87 -12.80 -6.14
CA PRO A 217 12.33 -13.16 -4.81
C PRO A 217 13.68 -12.56 -4.43
N GLN A 218 14.64 -12.51 -5.37
CA GLN A 218 15.95 -11.91 -5.09
C GLN A 218 15.86 -10.38 -5.00
N ILE A 219 15.14 -9.74 -5.95
CA ILE A 219 14.94 -8.27 -5.97
C ILE A 219 14.29 -7.79 -4.68
N MET A 220 13.28 -8.51 -4.18
CA MET A 220 12.59 -8.13 -2.95
C MET A 220 13.47 -8.32 -1.71
N ARG A 221 14.17 -9.45 -1.59
CA ARG A 221 15.12 -9.70 -0.48
C ARG A 221 16.25 -8.67 -0.42
N ASP A 222 16.85 -8.34 -1.56
CA ASP A 222 17.91 -7.34 -1.64
C ASP A 222 17.41 -5.96 -1.18
N HIS A 223 16.18 -5.62 -1.57
CA HIS A 223 15.54 -4.39 -1.13
C HIS A 223 15.29 -4.39 0.39
N TRP A 224 14.65 -5.42 0.94
CA TRP A 224 14.36 -5.49 2.37
C TRP A 224 15.62 -5.43 3.24
N ASN A 225 16.71 -6.04 2.78
CA ASN A 225 17.98 -6.09 3.52
C ASN A 225 18.83 -4.81 3.40
N SER A 226 18.57 -3.95 2.41
CA SER A 226 19.41 -2.79 2.13
C SER A 226 18.71 -1.44 2.28
N TYR A 227 17.39 -1.40 2.17
CA TYR A 227 16.65 -0.12 2.17
C TYR A 227 16.54 0.48 3.56
N ILE A 228 16.21 -0.34 4.56
CA ILE A 228 16.22 0.04 5.99
C ILE A 228 17.17 -0.89 6.72
N THR A 229 18.03 -0.32 7.57
CA THR A 229 19.11 -1.02 8.25
C THR A 229 19.21 -0.63 9.72
N ASP A 230 20.06 -1.32 10.48
CA ASP A 230 20.40 -0.98 11.88
C ASP A 230 20.91 0.47 12.04
N ASP A 231 21.75 0.94 11.10
CA ASP A 231 22.27 2.30 11.10
C ASP A 231 21.17 3.36 10.93
N ASP A 232 20.10 3.02 10.21
CA ASP A 232 18.95 3.92 10.06
C ASP A 232 18.21 4.10 11.40
N PHE A 233 18.04 3.04 12.19
CA PHE A 233 17.47 3.13 13.53
C PHE A 233 18.36 3.92 14.49
N LYS A 234 19.68 3.72 14.41
CA LYS A 234 20.64 4.54 15.14
C LYS A 234 20.52 6.02 14.78
N PHE A 235 20.47 6.35 13.49
CA PHE A 235 20.27 7.72 13.00
C PHE A 235 18.99 8.34 13.55
N LEU A 236 17.86 7.62 13.44
CA LEU A 236 16.55 8.08 13.91
C LEU A 236 16.56 8.37 15.41
N SER A 237 17.05 7.43 16.23
CA SER A 237 17.13 7.60 17.68
C SER A 237 18.03 8.79 18.07
N SER A 238 19.18 8.94 17.39
CA SER A 238 20.11 10.07 17.64
C SER A 238 19.54 11.43 17.25
N ASN A 239 18.50 11.46 16.41
CA ASN A 239 17.83 12.69 15.97
C ASN A 239 16.44 12.90 16.63
N GLY A 240 16.20 12.24 17.77
CA GLY A 240 14.99 12.49 18.58
C GLY A 240 13.72 11.80 18.11
N VAL A 241 13.80 10.91 17.11
CA VAL A 241 12.70 10.01 16.72
C VAL A 241 12.65 8.84 17.70
N ASN A 242 11.50 8.59 18.31
CA ASN A 242 11.34 7.56 19.34
C ASN A 242 10.42 6.40 18.92
N ALA A 243 9.86 6.45 17.73
CA ALA A 243 9.05 5.36 17.18
C ALA A 243 9.16 5.28 15.65
N VAL A 244 8.90 4.10 15.11
CA VAL A 244 8.71 3.87 13.68
C VAL A 244 7.32 3.28 13.42
N ARG A 245 6.62 3.75 12.37
CA ARG A 245 5.44 3.11 11.81
C ARG A 245 5.89 2.30 10.61
N VAL A 246 5.60 0.99 10.62
CA VAL A 246 6.06 0.04 9.61
C VAL A 246 4.87 -0.46 8.80
N PRO A 247 4.68 0.08 7.57
CA PRO A 247 3.70 -0.44 6.63
C PRO A 247 3.99 -1.89 6.26
N VAL A 248 2.97 -2.77 6.37
CA VAL A 248 3.02 -4.18 5.97
C VAL A 248 1.84 -4.53 5.07
N GLY A 249 2.03 -5.49 4.18
CA GLY A 249 0.95 -6.02 3.36
C GLY A 249 0.37 -7.32 3.94
N TRP A 250 -0.88 -7.62 3.59
CA TRP A 250 -1.59 -8.82 4.06
C TRP A 250 -0.84 -10.13 3.78
N TRP A 251 0.00 -10.16 2.75
CA TRP A 251 0.81 -11.32 2.35
C TRP A 251 1.85 -11.71 3.40
N ILE A 252 2.24 -10.81 4.31
CA ILE A 252 3.18 -11.11 5.40
C ILE A 252 2.70 -12.25 6.30
N ALA A 253 1.38 -12.37 6.49
CA ALA A 253 0.78 -13.45 7.30
C ALA A 253 0.80 -14.82 6.60
N LYS A 254 1.22 -14.87 5.34
CA LYS A 254 1.36 -16.09 4.55
C LYS A 254 2.82 -16.49 4.31
N ASP A 255 3.78 -15.81 4.96
CA ASP A 255 5.19 -16.17 4.89
C ASP A 255 5.41 -17.63 5.39
N PRO A 256 6.33 -18.39 4.79
CA PRO A 256 7.26 -17.99 3.71
C PRO A 256 6.70 -18.13 2.29
N SER A 257 5.45 -18.53 2.09
CA SER A 257 4.88 -18.88 0.78
C SER A 257 3.55 -18.17 0.53
N PRO A 258 3.56 -16.83 0.39
CA PRO A 258 2.34 -16.07 0.06
C PRO A 258 1.82 -16.44 -1.34
N PRO A 259 0.54 -16.16 -1.62
CA PRO A 259 0.00 -16.32 -2.97
C PRO A 259 0.77 -15.46 -4.00
N LYS A 260 1.03 -16.04 -5.18
CA LYS A 260 1.67 -15.31 -6.29
C LYS A 260 0.83 -14.09 -6.71
N PRO A 261 1.47 -12.99 -7.11
CA PRO A 261 2.90 -12.83 -7.36
C PRO A 261 3.70 -12.40 -6.11
N PHE A 262 3.08 -12.24 -4.94
CA PHE A 262 3.77 -11.77 -3.74
C PHE A 262 4.92 -12.71 -3.35
N VAL A 263 5.98 -12.12 -2.76
CA VAL A 263 7.20 -12.82 -2.37
C VAL A 263 7.25 -12.96 -0.86
N GLY A 264 7.61 -14.16 -0.38
CA GLY A 264 7.77 -14.44 1.04
C GLY A 264 9.12 -13.97 1.60
N GLY A 265 9.13 -13.68 2.92
CA GLY A 265 10.31 -13.26 3.66
C GLY A 265 10.21 -11.87 4.28
N SER A 266 9.14 -11.12 4.05
CA SER A 266 8.94 -9.79 4.63
C SER A 266 8.80 -9.80 6.16
N SER A 267 8.32 -10.89 6.75
CA SER A 267 8.23 -11.06 8.21
C SER A 267 9.62 -11.03 8.88
N GLN A 268 10.66 -11.57 8.24
CA GLN A 268 12.03 -11.49 8.78
C GLN A 268 12.54 -10.05 8.83
N ALA A 269 12.22 -9.24 7.83
CA ALA A 269 12.59 -7.83 7.83
C ALA A 269 11.83 -7.06 8.94
N LEU A 270 10.56 -7.38 9.18
CA LEU A 270 9.81 -6.82 10.31
C LEU A 270 10.41 -7.26 11.65
N ASP A 271 10.84 -8.53 11.81
CA ASP A 271 11.55 -8.98 13.01
C ASP A 271 12.80 -8.14 13.28
N ASN A 272 13.58 -7.82 12.23
CA ASN A 272 14.75 -6.97 12.35
C ASN A 272 14.40 -5.56 12.84
N ALA A 273 13.27 -4.99 12.40
CA ALA A 273 12.80 -3.69 12.91
C ALA A 273 12.57 -3.74 14.44
N PHE A 274 12.01 -4.81 14.96
CA PHE A 274 11.81 -5.00 16.40
C PHE A 274 13.13 -5.16 17.15
N ILE A 275 14.10 -5.89 16.59
CA ILE A 275 15.44 -6.05 17.16
C ILE A 275 16.15 -4.69 17.24
N TRP A 276 16.14 -3.93 16.14
CA TRP A 276 16.78 -2.61 16.09
C TRP A 276 16.07 -1.59 16.97
N ALA A 277 14.73 -1.61 16.97
CA ALA A 277 13.95 -0.75 17.86
C ALA A 277 14.29 -1.00 19.33
N GLN A 278 14.37 -2.26 19.76
CA GLN A 278 14.79 -2.62 21.12
C GLN A 278 16.21 -2.12 21.43
N LYS A 279 17.14 -2.31 20.51
CA LYS A 279 18.54 -1.89 20.64
C LYS A 279 18.69 -0.39 20.88
N TYR A 280 17.87 0.42 20.22
CA TYR A 280 17.94 1.89 20.30
C TYR A 280 16.84 2.54 21.15
N GLY A 281 16.09 1.74 21.93
CA GLY A 281 15.05 2.25 22.83
C GLY A 281 13.82 2.82 22.13
N MET A 282 13.59 2.45 20.87
CA MET A 282 12.49 2.93 20.04
C MET A 282 11.26 2.03 20.13
N LYS A 283 10.10 2.56 19.75
CA LYS A 283 8.84 1.83 19.63
C LYS A 283 8.51 1.52 18.16
N VAL A 284 7.69 0.48 17.98
CA VAL A 284 7.18 0.05 16.67
C VAL A 284 5.66 0.12 16.67
N ILE A 285 5.13 0.80 15.67
CA ILE A 285 3.73 0.74 15.27
C ILE A 285 3.68 -0.14 14.03
N ILE A 286 3.01 -1.28 14.10
CA ILE A 286 2.73 -2.10 12.91
C ILE A 286 1.51 -1.53 12.23
N ASP A 287 1.58 -1.34 10.92
CA ASP A 287 0.48 -0.78 10.14
C ASP A 287 0.10 -1.74 9.01
N LEU A 288 -1.12 -2.28 9.05
CA LEU A 288 -1.66 -3.01 7.90
C LEU A 288 -1.99 -2.02 6.79
N HIS A 289 -1.01 -1.82 5.92
CA HIS A 289 -1.04 -0.80 4.87
C HIS A 289 -1.76 -1.27 3.60
N ALA A 290 -1.76 -2.57 3.36
CA ALA A 290 -2.38 -3.20 2.20
C ALA A 290 -3.20 -4.40 2.63
N ALA A 291 -4.52 -4.37 2.42
CA ALA A 291 -5.43 -5.48 2.65
C ALA A 291 -5.77 -6.22 1.35
N GLN A 292 -6.09 -7.50 1.45
CA GLN A 292 -6.57 -8.29 0.31
C GLN A 292 -7.83 -7.66 -0.27
N GLY A 293 -7.89 -7.50 -1.59
CA GLY A 293 -8.98 -6.79 -2.27
C GLY A 293 -8.77 -5.29 -2.37
N SER A 294 -7.72 -4.74 -1.78
CA SER A 294 -7.37 -3.31 -1.79
C SER A 294 -8.46 -2.39 -1.23
N GLN A 295 -8.18 -1.75 -0.12
CA GLN A 295 -9.11 -0.85 0.57
C GLN A 295 -9.26 0.52 -0.09
N ASN A 296 -8.44 0.88 -1.08
CA ASN A 296 -8.51 2.19 -1.75
C ASN A 296 -8.08 2.20 -3.23
N GLY A 297 -7.54 1.11 -3.77
CA GLY A 297 -7.12 1.01 -5.17
C GLY A 297 -5.78 1.64 -5.51
N ASN A 298 -5.06 2.21 -4.55
CA ASN A 298 -3.77 2.86 -4.76
C ASN A 298 -2.60 1.87 -4.76
N ASP A 299 -1.42 2.33 -5.15
CA ASP A 299 -0.16 1.57 -5.20
C ASP A 299 0.14 0.89 -3.85
N HIS A 300 0.07 1.67 -2.78
CA HIS A 300 0.37 1.26 -1.41
C HIS A 300 -0.62 0.25 -0.82
N SER A 301 -1.78 0.05 -1.43
CA SER A 301 -2.77 -0.94 -0.98
C SER A 301 -2.57 -2.34 -1.59
N GLY A 302 -1.48 -2.55 -2.34
CA GLY A 302 -1.20 -3.82 -3.02
C GLY A 302 -2.21 -4.16 -4.11
N ALA A 303 -2.90 -3.16 -4.66
CA ALA A 303 -3.90 -3.32 -5.71
C ALA A 303 -3.26 -3.89 -6.98
N ARG A 304 -3.92 -4.88 -7.62
CA ARG A 304 -3.48 -5.38 -8.92
C ARG A 304 -3.74 -4.39 -10.04
N ASP A 305 -4.93 -3.79 -10.06
CA ASP A 305 -5.39 -3.02 -11.21
C ASP A 305 -6.08 -1.69 -10.84
N GLY A 306 -5.97 -1.29 -9.57
CA GLY A 306 -6.53 -0.02 -9.10
C GLY A 306 -8.04 -0.05 -8.88
N PHE A 307 -8.69 -1.22 -8.88
CA PHE A 307 -10.03 -1.36 -8.34
C PHE A 307 -9.97 -1.53 -6.82
N GLN A 308 -10.84 -0.82 -6.14
CA GLN A 308 -11.12 -1.01 -4.73
C GLN A 308 -12.14 -2.16 -4.63
N GLU A 309 -11.75 -3.27 -3.99
CA GLU A 309 -12.60 -4.45 -3.88
C GLU A 309 -12.75 -4.95 -2.43
N TRP A 310 -11.97 -4.39 -1.49
CA TRP A 310 -12.07 -4.72 -0.07
C TRP A 310 -13.46 -4.36 0.49
N GLY A 311 -14.03 -5.26 1.25
CA GLY A 311 -15.33 -5.15 1.89
C GLY A 311 -15.63 -6.39 2.75
N ASP A 312 -16.90 -6.65 3.04
CA ASP A 312 -17.33 -7.68 4.01
C ASP A 312 -16.74 -9.07 3.74
N SER A 313 -16.62 -9.47 2.47
CA SER A 313 -16.05 -10.77 2.08
C SER A 313 -14.57 -10.94 2.44
N TYR A 314 -13.82 -9.83 2.59
CA TYR A 314 -12.41 -9.86 2.95
C TYR A 314 -12.14 -9.64 4.43
N ILE A 315 -13.15 -9.34 5.25
CA ILE A 315 -12.98 -9.09 6.69
C ILE A 315 -12.34 -10.29 7.38
N PRO A 316 -12.79 -11.55 7.20
CA PRO A 316 -12.17 -12.70 7.89
C PRO A 316 -10.68 -12.85 7.58
N ASP A 317 -10.29 -12.72 6.32
CA ASP A 317 -8.89 -12.80 5.91
C ASP A 317 -8.06 -11.65 6.49
N THR A 318 -8.60 -10.43 6.46
CA THR A 318 -7.93 -9.24 7.02
C THR A 318 -7.75 -9.37 8.54
N VAL A 319 -8.76 -9.87 9.25
CA VAL A 319 -8.66 -10.16 10.71
C VAL A 319 -7.60 -11.22 10.98
N SER A 320 -7.46 -12.25 10.13
CA SER A 320 -6.43 -13.27 10.29
C SER A 320 -5.01 -12.71 10.20
N VAL A 321 -4.81 -11.66 9.41
CA VAL A 321 -3.51 -10.95 9.33
C VAL A 321 -3.21 -10.22 10.64
N ILE A 322 -4.21 -9.54 11.20
CA ILE A 322 -4.05 -8.86 12.50
C ILE A 322 -3.78 -9.87 13.62
N ASP A 323 -4.50 -11.00 13.61
CA ASP A 323 -4.27 -12.08 14.59
C ASP A 323 -2.84 -12.62 14.53
N TYR A 324 -2.32 -12.87 13.30
CA TYR A 324 -0.92 -13.27 13.07
C TYR A 324 0.08 -12.25 13.62
N LEU A 325 -0.08 -10.97 13.28
CA LEU A 325 0.82 -9.91 13.70
C LEU A 325 0.79 -9.72 15.22
N ALA A 326 -0.40 -9.74 15.82
CA ALA A 326 -0.55 -9.61 17.26
C ALA A 326 0.07 -10.82 17.99
N ALA A 327 -0.19 -12.05 17.54
CA ALA A 327 0.40 -13.26 18.13
C ALA A 327 1.93 -13.22 18.10
N ARG A 328 2.53 -12.76 16.99
CA ARG A 328 3.98 -12.74 16.82
C ARG A 328 4.67 -11.69 17.68
N TYR A 329 4.09 -10.48 17.79
CA TYR A 329 4.80 -9.33 18.37
C TYR A 329 4.28 -8.87 19.73
N ALA A 330 3.19 -9.43 20.25
CA ALA A 330 2.58 -9.00 21.52
C ALA A 330 3.53 -9.01 22.72
N LYS A 331 4.53 -9.89 22.72
CA LYS A 331 5.51 -10.02 23.81
C LYS A 331 6.70 -9.05 23.68
N SER A 332 6.83 -8.35 22.56
CA SER A 332 7.93 -7.40 22.35
C SER A 332 7.68 -6.12 23.15
N SER A 333 8.66 -5.71 23.93
CA SER A 333 8.62 -4.42 24.66
C SER A 333 8.64 -3.21 23.72
N SER A 334 9.04 -3.39 22.45
CA SER A 334 9.02 -2.33 21.44
C SER A 334 7.65 -2.18 20.79
N LEU A 335 6.75 -3.16 20.84
CA LEU A 335 5.41 -3.00 20.28
C LEU A 335 4.62 -1.95 21.06
N VAL A 336 4.24 -0.85 20.42
CA VAL A 336 3.40 0.16 21.06
C VAL A 336 1.98 0.16 20.50
N ALA A 337 1.79 -0.14 19.20
CA ALA A 337 0.47 -0.16 18.59
C ALA A 337 0.41 -1.05 17.34
N ILE A 338 -0.82 -1.44 16.98
CA ILE A 338 -1.17 -2.04 15.70
C ILE A 338 -2.26 -1.18 15.06
N ALA A 339 -1.99 -0.64 13.87
CA ALA A 339 -2.97 0.04 13.03
C ALA A 339 -3.66 -1.00 12.15
N LEU A 340 -4.99 -1.06 12.25
CA LEU A 340 -5.74 -2.18 11.69
C LEU A 340 -5.90 -2.10 10.17
N LEU A 341 -5.97 -0.88 9.60
CA LEU A 341 -6.08 -0.69 8.15
C LEU A 341 -5.70 0.74 7.79
N ASN A 342 -4.74 0.89 6.88
CA ASN A 342 -4.35 2.18 6.35
C ASN A 342 -5.37 2.71 5.33
N GLU A 343 -5.81 3.95 5.49
CA GLU A 343 -6.54 4.73 4.48
C GLU A 343 -7.70 4.00 3.76
N PRO A 344 -8.67 3.43 4.47
CA PRO A 344 -9.87 2.93 3.82
C PRO A 344 -10.61 4.07 3.10
N LEU A 345 -11.03 3.87 1.84
CA LEU A 345 -11.57 4.93 1.00
C LEU A 345 -13.10 4.89 0.93
N ALA A 346 -13.76 5.97 1.37
CA ALA A 346 -15.19 6.19 1.20
C ALA A 346 -15.52 6.65 -0.25
N PRO A 347 -16.71 6.33 -0.78
CA PRO A 347 -17.76 5.52 -0.20
C PRO A 347 -17.58 4.01 -0.38
N GLY A 348 -16.58 3.56 -1.13
CA GLY A 348 -16.37 2.14 -1.46
C GLY A 348 -16.22 1.26 -0.23
N VAL A 349 -15.47 1.70 0.78
CA VAL A 349 -15.51 1.12 2.12
C VAL A 349 -16.65 1.78 2.90
N THR A 350 -17.70 1.03 3.21
CA THR A 350 -18.80 1.54 4.04
C THR A 350 -18.37 1.69 5.50
N LEU A 351 -19.00 2.61 6.24
CA LEU A 351 -18.68 2.80 7.65
C LEU A 351 -19.04 1.58 8.50
N ASP A 352 -20.11 0.89 8.16
CA ASP A 352 -20.57 -0.30 8.88
C ASP A 352 -19.60 -1.48 8.69
N SER A 353 -19.19 -1.76 7.45
CA SER A 353 -18.16 -2.77 7.15
C SER A 353 -16.85 -2.45 7.88
N LEU A 354 -16.44 -1.18 7.90
CA LEU A 354 -15.23 -0.75 8.57
C LEU A 354 -15.30 -0.93 10.09
N LYS A 355 -16.40 -0.52 10.72
CA LYS A 355 -16.61 -0.73 12.17
C LYS A 355 -16.68 -2.21 12.54
N ASN A 356 -17.35 -3.02 11.73
CA ASN A 356 -17.38 -4.48 11.91
C ASN A 356 -15.96 -5.08 11.86
N TYR A 357 -15.17 -4.71 10.86
CA TYR A 357 -13.77 -5.12 10.78
C TYR A 357 -12.95 -4.63 11.98
N TYR A 358 -13.06 -3.35 12.35
CA TYR A 358 -12.31 -2.78 13.46
C TYR A 358 -12.65 -3.44 14.81
N GLN A 359 -13.91 -3.80 15.03
CA GLN A 359 -14.29 -4.54 16.22
C GLN A 359 -13.65 -5.93 16.28
N GLN A 360 -13.65 -6.66 15.18
CA GLN A 360 -13.04 -7.99 15.11
C GLN A 360 -11.50 -7.91 15.20
N GLY A 361 -10.87 -6.95 14.51
CA GLY A 361 -9.43 -6.71 14.59
C GLY A 361 -8.97 -6.30 15.99
N TYR A 362 -9.74 -5.41 16.65
CA TYR A 362 -9.49 -5.06 18.04
C TYR A 362 -9.53 -6.32 18.93
N SER A 363 -10.55 -7.16 18.78
CA SER A 363 -10.67 -8.40 19.54
C SER A 363 -9.50 -9.36 19.28
N ALA A 364 -9.02 -9.44 18.03
CA ALA A 364 -7.85 -10.24 17.67
C ALA A 364 -6.58 -9.74 18.40
N VAL A 365 -6.33 -8.45 18.45
CA VAL A 365 -5.19 -7.88 19.21
C VAL A 365 -5.32 -8.20 20.70
N ARG A 366 -6.52 -8.06 21.27
CA ARG A 366 -6.76 -8.27 22.71
C ARG A 366 -6.64 -9.72 23.18
N LYS A 367 -6.64 -10.70 22.27
CA LYS A 367 -6.28 -12.09 22.61
C LYS A 367 -4.83 -12.20 23.15
N TYR A 368 -3.93 -11.35 22.69
CA TYR A 368 -2.49 -11.49 22.93
C TYR A 368 -1.90 -10.39 23.82
N THR A 369 -2.46 -9.18 23.80
CA THR A 369 -1.95 -8.04 24.57
C THR A 369 -3.05 -7.09 24.99
N GLN A 370 -2.99 -6.67 26.28
CA GLN A 370 -3.81 -5.58 26.82
C GLN A 370 -3.07 -4.23 26.77
N ASN A 371 -1.76 -4.23 26.45
CA ASN A 371 -0.90 -3.06 26.57
C ASN A 371 -0.74 -2.29 25.26
N ALA A 372 -0.69 -2.97 24.11
CA ALA A 372 -0.59 -2.30 22.82
C ALA A 372 -1.83 -1.46 22.53
N TYR A 373 -1.63 -0.27 21.95
CA TYR A 373 -2.74 0.52 21.42
C TYR A 373 -3.26 -0.09 20.11
N VAL A 374 -4.53 0.12 19.83
CA VAL A 374 -5.15 -0.25 18.55
C VAL A 374 -5.53 1.04 17.83
N ILE A 375 -4.98 1.22 16.64
CA ILE A 375 -5.15 2.42 15.83
C ILE A 375 -6.23 2.17 14.78
N PHE A 376 -7.19 3.08 14.70
CA PHE A 376 -8.27 3.13 13.72
C PHE A 376 -8.03 4.31 12.78
N SER A 377 -7.72 4.04 11.52
CA SER A 377 -7.58 5.07 10.49
C SER A 377 -8.96 5.56 10.06
N ASN A 378 -9.14 6.86 10.00
CA ASN A 378 -10.32 7.47 9.40
C ASN A 378 -10.38 7.15 7.90
N ARG A 379 -11.59 7.11 7.33
CA ARG A 379 -11.74 6.93 5.90
C ARG A 379 -11.26 8.18 5.15
N LEU A 380 -10.61 7.95 4.02
CA LEU A 380 -10.36 9.00 3.02
C LEU A 380 -11.64 9.32 2.22
N GLY A 381 -11.61 10.46 1.51
CA GLY A 381 -12.71 10.91 0.66
C GLY A 381 -13.79 11.66 1.45
N PRO A 382 -15.05 11.65 0.98
CA PRO A 382 -16.12 12.42 1.60
C PRO A 382 -16.66 11.74 2.88
N ALA A 383 -15.82 11.70 3.93
CA ALA A 383 -16.14 11.10 5.23
C ALA A 383 -16.03 12.16 6.34
N ASP A 384 -16.81 12.00 7.42
CA ASP A 384 -16.70 12.82 8.61
C ASP A 384 -15.49 12.35 9.43
N SER A 385 -14.54 13.25 9.70
CA SER A 385 -13.35 12.95 10.51
C SER A 385 -13.66 12.45 11.92
N LYS A 386 -14.88 12.64 12.42
CA LYS A 386 -15.36 12.22 13.74
C LYS A 386 -16.16 10.93 13.72
N GLU A 387 -16.38 10.31 12.56
CA GLU A 387 -17.28 9.16 12.41
C GLU A 387 -16.91 7.93 13.24
N LEU A 388 -15.64 7.81 13.63
CA LEU A 388 -15.11 6.71 14.45
C LEU A 388 -14.99 7.06 15.94
N LEU A 389 -15.17 8.32 16.37
CA LEU A 389 -14.92 8.73 17.76
C LEU A 389 -15.79 7.97 18.76
N SER A 390 -17.11 7.91 18.53
CA SER A 390 -18.03 7.18 19.43
C SER A 390 -17.68 5.70 19.52
N PHE A 391 -17.36 5.07 18.38
CA PHE A 391 -16.95 3.67 18.32
C PHE A 391 -15.64 3.46 19.09
N ALA A 392 -14.61 4.26 18.83
CA ALA A 392 -13.31 4.13 19.48
C ALA A 392 -13.38 4.41 20.99
N SER A 393 -14.28 5.32 21.43
CA SER A 393 -14.49 5.64 22.85
C SER A 393 -15.14 4.51 23.64
N SER A 394 -15.80 3.56 22.97
CA SER A 394 -16.37 2.37 23.63
C SER A 394 -15.33 1.28 23.94
N LEU A 395 -14.10 1.46 23.46
CA LEU A 395 -13.01 0.50 23.54
C LEU A 395 -11.81 1.09 24.30
N SER A 396 -11.02 0.25 24.97
CA SER A 396 -9.87 0.72 25.74
C SER A 396 -8.59 0.75 24.89
N ARG A 397 -7.70 1.73 25.17
CA ARG A 397 -6.38 1.90 24.51
C ARG A 397 -6.50 1.96 22.99
N THR A 398 -7.38 2.84 22.53
CA THR A 398 -7.63 3.11 21.12
C THR A 398 -7.03 4.45 20.71
N VAL A 399 -6.75 4.57 19.40
CA VAL A 399 -6.19 5.77 18.78
C VAL A 399 -6.95 6.03 17.49
N ILE A 400 -7.33 7.28 17.23
CA ILE A 400 -7.80 7.73 15.91
C ILE A 400 -6.62 8.26 15.12
N ASP A 401 -6.43 7.71 13.93
CA ASP A 401 -5.40 8.10 12.98
C ASP A 401 -5.96 9.00 11.87
N VAL A 402 -5.29 10.13 11.65
CA VAL A 402 -5.60 11.09 10.59
C VAL A 402 -4.35 11.39 9.78
N HIS A 403 -4.51 11.58 8.47
CA HIS A 403 -3.44 11.91 7.54
C HIS A 403 -3.62 13.32 7.01
N TYR A 404 -2.60 14.16 7.12
CA TYR A 404 -2.67 15.57 6.79
C TYR A 404 -1.62 15.97 5.75
N TYR A 405 -2.09 16.14 4.53
CA TYR A 405 -1.29 16.61 3.40
C TYR A 405 -1.86 17.90 2.82
N ASN A 406 -1.00 18.85 2.47
CA ASN A 406 -1.39 20.07 1.76
C ASN A 406 -1.08 19.94 0.27
N LEU A 407 -1.46 18.82 -0.36
CA LEU A 407 -1.05 18.44 -1.71
C LEU A 407 -2.20 17.96 -2.60
N PHE A 408 -2.99 16.98 -2.15
CA PHE A 408 -3.84 16.15 -3.00
C PHE A 408 -5.24 16.73 -3.28
N SER A 409 -5.49 17.97 -2.90
CA SER A 409 -6.75 18.66 -3.19
C SER A 409 -6.49 19.91 -4.04
N ASP A 410 -7.44 20.23 -4.93
CA ASP A 410 -7.41 21.47 -5.72
C ASP A 410 -7.31 22.73 -4.87
N SER A 411 -7.81 22.68 -3.64
CA SER A 411 -7.71 23.78 -2.67
C SER A 411 -6.27 24.19 -2.34
N PHE A 412 -5.29 23.30 -2.52
CA PHE A 412 -3.88 23.59 -2.24
C PHE A 412 -3.08 24.06 -3.46
N LYS A 413 -3.62 23.92 -4.69
CA LYS A 413 -2.87 24.21 -5.92
C LYS A 413 -2.36 25.64 -6.04
N ASN A 414 -3.08 26.61 -5.46
CA ASN A 414 -2.81 28.03 -5.62
C ASN A 414 -2.45 28.73 -4.31
N LEU A 415 -2.27 28.00 -3.22
CA LEU A 415 -1.87 28.60 -1.93
C LEU A 415 -0.39 28.98 -1.98
N ASN A 416 -0.09 30.20 -1.52
CA ASN A 416 1.29 30.63 -1.28
C ASN A 416 1.83 30.07 0.05
N VAL A 417 3.09 30.35 0.36
CA VAL A 417 3.78 29.92 1.60
C VAL A 417 2.97 30.27 2.85
N GLN A 418 2.60 31.55 2.99
CA GLN A 418 1.92 32.01 4.22
C GLN A 418 0.52 31.38 4.34
N GLN A 419 -0.22 31.28 3.25
CA GLN A 419 -1.54 30.65 3.25
C GLN A 419 -1.48 29.16 3.63
N ASN A 420 -0.45 28.41 3.22
CA ASN A 420 -0.24 27.04 3.68
C ASN A 420 0.04 26.98 5.19
N ILE A 421 0.90 27.87 5.70
CA ILE A 421 1.20 27.97 7.14
C ILE A 421 -0.07 28.34 7.94
N ASP A 422 -0.85 29.28 7.44
CA ASP A 422 -2.12 29.69 8.08
C ASP A 422 -3.14 28.54 8.07
N TYR A 423 -3.17 27.74 7.00
CA TYR A 423 -4.01 26.54 6.91
C TYR A 423 -3.64 25.51 7.99
N ILE A 424 -2.35 25.30 8.24
CA ILE A 424 -1.90 24.43 9.34
C ILE A 424 -2.37 24.98 10.68
N ASN A 425 -2.10 26.26 10.95
CA ASN A 425 -2.38 26.88 12.24
C ASN A 425 -3.88 26.99 12.55
N ASN A 426 -4.74 27.02 11.55
CA ASN A 426 -6.18 27.18 11.70
C ASN A 426 -6.95 25.89 11.39
N GLN A 427 -6.98 25.46 10.12
CA GLN A 427 -7.83 24.36 9.67
C GLN A 427 -7.33 22.98 10.19
N ARG A 428 -6.01 22.71 10.09
CA ARG A 428 -5.45 21.45 10.61
C ARG A 428 -5.50 21.41 12.14
N ALA A 429 -5.20 22.54 12.81
CA ALA A 429 -5.31 22.63 14.26
C ALA A 429 -6.75 22.37 14.74
N SER A 430 -7.74 22.95 14.06
CA SER A 430 -9.16 22.72 14.36
C SER A 430 -9.58 21.25 14.10
N ALA A 431 -9.17 20.69 12.96
CA ALA A 431 -9.45 19.29 12.61
C ALA A 431 -8.83 18.32 13.62
N LEU A 432 -7.58 18.56 14.04
CA LEU A 432 -6.93 17.74 15.07
C LEU A 432 -7.64 17.86 16.42
N SER A 433 -8.02 19.08 16.82
CA SER A 433 -8.77 19.30 18.07
C SER A 433 -10.13 18.57 18.07
N ALA A 434 -10.77 18.43 16.90
CA ALA A 434 -12.05 17.72 16.78
C ALA A 434 -11.94 16.22 17.04
N VAL A 435 -10.77 15.62 16.88
CA VAL A 435 -10.49 14.18 17.15
C VAL A 435 -9.66 13.95 18.42
N ALA A 436 -9.15 15.02 19.06
CA ALA A 436 -8.43 14.96 20.31
C ALA A 436 -9.41 15.09 21.49
N THR A 437 -9.69 14.02 22.19
CA THR A 437 -10.64 13.98 23.30
C THR A 437 -9.94 13.81 24.64
N SER A 438 -10.48 14.35 25.73
CA SER A 438 -9.91 14.20 27.07
C SER A 438 -10.13 12.83 27.70
N ASN A 439 -11.23 12.14 27.35
CA ASN A 439 -11.65 10.86 27.93
C ASN A 439 -12.02 9.81 26.86
N GLY A 440 -11.53 9.97 25.64
CA GLY A 440 -11.78 9.06 24.52
C GLY A 440 -10.49 8.48 23.96
N PRO A 441 -10.50 8.07 22.68
CA PRO A 441 -9.29 7.60 22.01
C PRO A 441 -8.23 8.69 21.98
N LEU A 442 -6.97 8.26 21.96
CA LEU A 442 -5.86 9.17 21.65
C LEU A 442 -5.92 9.58 20.18
N SER A 443 -5.27 10.68 19.82
CA SER A 443 -5.16 11.19 18.46
C SER A 443 -3.75 11.00 17.91
N TYR A 444 -3.64 10.57 16.66
CA TYR A 444 -2.39 10.39 15.94
C TYR A 444 -2.47 11.06 14.57
N VAL A 445 -1.49 11.91 14.24
CA VAL A 445 -1.28 12.38 12.87
C VAL A 445 -0.31 11.40 12.22
N GLY A 446 -0.84 10.26 11.73
CA GLY A 446 -0.02 9.12 11.29
C GLY A 446 0.80 9.40 10.05
N GLU A 447 0.33 10.30 9.20
CA GLU A 447 1.07 10.73 8.02
C GLU A 447 0.99 12.23 7.78
N TRP A 448 2.15 12.84 7.56
CA TRP A 448 2.33 14.21 7.12
C TRP A 448 3.72 14.40 6.50
N THR A 449 3.90 15.46 5.70
CA THR A 449 5.17 15.77 5.03
C THR A 449 5.40 17.29 4.93
N CYS A 450 6.63 17.68 4.65
CA CYS A 450 6.94 19.08 4.33
C CYS A 450 6.81 19.40 2.83
N GLU A 451 6.45 18.43 1.97
CA GLU A 451 6.17 18.74 0.57
C GLU A 451 4.84 19.49 0.40
N TRP A 452 4.81 20.40 -0.55
CA TRP A 452 3.66 21.24 -0.90
C TRP A 452 3.65 21.65 -2.38
N ASN A 453 2.57 22.28 -2.85
CA ASN A 453 2.45 22.76 -4.24
C ASN A 453 3.00 24.18 -4.47
N VAL A 454 3.89 24.70 -3.60
CA VAL A 454 4.47 26.03 -3.74
C VAL A 454 5.73 25.97 -4.59
N ASN A 455 5.71 26.63 -5.75
CA ASN A 455 6.87 26.73 -6.61
C ASN A 455 7.86 27.80 -6.12
N GLY A 456 9.16 27.49 -6.16
CA GLY A 456 10.22 28.44 -5.85
C GLY A 456 10.34 28.83 -4.38
N ALA A 457 9.77 28.04 -3.46
CA ALA A 457 9.91 28.26 -2.03
C ALA A 457 11.36 28.12 -1.56
N SER A 458 11.79 29.00 -0.67
CA SER A 458 13.13 28.97 -0.10
C SER A 458 13.26 27.87 0.98
N LYS A 459 14.50 27.59 1.40
CA LYS A 459 14.75 26.70 2.53
C LYS A 459 14.06 27.19 3.81
N GLU A 460 14.11 28.47 4.05
CA GLU A 460 13.49 29.13 5.20
C GLU A 460 11.96 28.96 5.18
N ASP A 461 11.34 28.99 4.01
CA ASP A 461 9.91 28.73 3.84
C ASP A 461 9.53 27.31 4.23
N TYR A 462 10.32 26.32 3.78
CA TYR A 462 10.15 24.91 4.19
C TYR A 462 10.37 24.72 5.69
N GLN A 463 11.36 25.40 6.29
CA GLN A 463 11.59 25.36 7.74
C GLN A 463 10.40 25.94 8.52
N ARG A 464 9.83 27.07 8.06
CA ARG A 464 8.64 27.70 8.67
C ARG A 464 7.42 26.77 8.56
N PHE A 465 7.21 26.16 7.39
CA PHE A 465 6.11 25.22 7.16
C PHE A 465 6.26 23.95 8.00
N GLY A 466 7.45 23.37 8.04
CA GLY A 466 7.76 22.22 8.89
C GLY A 466 7.56 22.51 10.37
N LYS A 467 8.02 23.69 10.83
CA LYS A 467 7.80 24.13 12.21
C LYS A 467 6.32 24.29 12.55
N ALA A 468 5.53 24.92 11.69
CA ALA A 468 4.08 25.07 11.92
C ALA A 468 3.39 23.69 12.04
N GLN A 469 3.76 22.73 11.21
CA GLN A 469 3.25 21.36 11.30
C GLN A 469 3.66 20.68 12.61
N LEU A 470 4.93 20.78 13.01
CA LEU A 470 5.42 20.22 14.28
C LEU A 470 4.73 20.86 15.49
N ASP A 471 4.50 22.18 15.49
CA ASP A 471 3.81 22.92 16.56
C ASP A 471 2.33 22.49 16.68
N VAL A 472 1.66 22.20 15.56
CA VAL A 472 0.26 21.77 15.55
C VAL A 472 0.14 20.28 15.81
N TYR A 473 0.87 19.44 15.05
CA TYR A 473 0.75 17.98 15.13
C TYR A 473 1.37 17.40 16.41
N GLY A 474 2.31 18.12 17.03
CA GLY A 474 2.83 17.82 18.36
C GLY A 474 1.78 17.88 19.48
N ARG A 475 0.58 18.41 19.22
CA ARG A 475 -0.57 18.40 20.14
C ARG A 475 -1.38 17.11 20.05
N ALA A 476 -1.12 16.25 19.08
CA ALA A 476 -1.75 14.93 18.99
C ALA A 476 -1.33 14.08 20.19
N THR A 477 -2.31 13.53 20.91
CA THR A 477 -2.08 12.91 22.22
C THR A 477 -1.36 11.57 22.14
N PHE A 478 -1.42 10.86 21.01
CA PHE A 478 -0.59 9.68 20.75
C PHE A 478 0.72 10.06 20.04
N GLY A 479 0.70 11.06 19.18
CA GLY A 479 1.88 11.55 18.48
C GLY A 479 1.66 11.82 17.01
N TRP A 480 2.75 11.86 16.27
CA TRP A 480 2.76 12.11 14.82
C TRP A 480 3.77 11.21 14.11
N GLY A 481 3.59 10.98 12.79
CA GLY A 481 4.46 10.21 11.91
C GLY A 481 4.75 10.93 10.59
N TYR A 482 6.02 11.27 10.35
CA TYR A 482 6.44 11.87 9.07
C TYR A 482 6.39 10.83 7.94
N TRP A 483 5.83 11.18 6.80
CA TRP A 483 5.85 10.34 5.59
C TRP A 483 6.89 10.88 4.60
N ALA A 484 8.02 10.21 4.43
CA ALA A 484 8.48 8.98 5.04
C ALA A 484 9.96 9.13 5.42
N TYR A 485 10.59 8.07 5.92
CA TYR A 485 12.00 8.14 6.31
C TYR A 485 12.95 8.34 5.12
N LYS A 486 12.78 7.55 4.05
CA LYS A 486 13.55 7.64 2.81
C LYS A 486 12.62 7.78 1.61
N CYS A 487 12.94 8.68 0.70
CA CYS A 487 12.26 8.89 -0.56
C CYS A 487 13.21 9.47 -1.59
N ALA A 488 12.98 9.21 -2.88
CA ALA A 488 13.74 9.84 -3.98
C ALA A 488 13.47 11.34 -4.08
N GLN A 489 12.33 11.81 -3.57
CA GLN A 489 11.98 13.23 -3.52
C GLN A 489 12.36 13.81 -2.15
N ASN A 490 13.15 14.88 -2.15
CA ASN A 490 13.84 15.39 -0.97
C ASN A 490 12.92 15.72 0.21
N HIS A 491 11.86 16.51 -0.01
CA HIS A 491 11.00 16.98 1.08
C HIS A 491 10.04 15.90 1.60
N TRP A 492 9.92 14.77 0.89
CA TRP A 492 9.26 13.57 1.39
C TRP A 492 10.17 12.70 2.27
N SER A 493 11.50 12.93 2.24
CA SER A 493 12.48 12.16 3.00
C SER A 493 12.85 12.88 4.30
N LEU A 494 12.39 12.37 5.46
CA LEU A 494 12.78 12.91 6.77
C LEU A 494 14.29 12.84 6.97
N LYS A 495 14.94 11.77 6.49
CA LYS A 495 16.41 11.65 6.56
C LYS A 495 17.07 12.83 5.86
N TRP A 496 16.67 13.09 4.61
CA TRP A 496 17.21 14.22 3.85
C TRP A 496 16.92 15.57 4.51
N MET A 497 15.71 15.75 5.03
CA MET A 497 15.28 17.00 5.71
C MET A 497 16.13 17.30 6.93
N ILE A 498 16.49 16.28 7.72
CA ILE A 498 17.36 16.40 8.89
C ILE A 498 18.79 16.68 8.45
N GLU A 499 19.35 15.86 7.55
CA GLU A 499 20.74 15.97 7.07
C GLU A 499 21.04 17.32 6.41
N ASN A 500 20.03 17.94 5.80
CA ASN A 500 20.15 19.24 5.13
C ASN A 500 19.64 20.43 5.98
N GLY A 501 19.29 20.19 7.24
CA GLY A 501 18.89 21.24 8.20
C GLY A 501 17.56 21.93 7.87
N TYR A 502 16.61 21.19 7.28
CA TYR A 502 15.23 21.67 7.08
C TYR A 502 14.35 21.40 8.29
N ILE A 503 14.59 20.30 9.01
CA ILE A 503 13.89 19.92 10.23
C ILE A 503 14.91 19.59 11.32
N THR A 504 14.63 20.03 12.54
CA THR A 504 15.34 19.64 13.76
C THR A 504 14.33 19.13 14.78
N LEU A 505 14.56 17.93 15.34
CA LEU A 505 13.63 17.27 16.27
C LEU A 505 14.19 17.18 17.71
N VAL A 506 15.48 17.50 17.91
CA VAL A 506 16.18 17.56 19.19
C VAL A 506 16.47 18.99 19.60
#